data_b8b10178b731ed4c274aae6b31fcabad
#
_entry.id   b8b10178b731ed4c274aae6b31fcabad
#
_cell.length_a   1.000
_cell.length_b   1.000
_cell.length_c   1.000
_cell.angle_alpha   90.00
_cell.angle_beta   90.00
_cell.angle_gamma   90.00
#
_symmetry.space_group_name_H-M   'P 1'
#
loop_
_entity.id
_entity.type
_entity.pdbx_description
1 polymer ?
#
loop_
_entity_poly.entity_id
_entity_poly.type
_entity_poly.pdbx_seq_one_letter_code
_entity_poly.pdbx_strand_id
1 'polypeptide(L)'
;ASAEDEEEEEDDADRATWVIDGRTFLTHHIPGMDGYDAEKIEIQGKQVRVLHNAVTDVYLVYLFSDNGSYRDYFVYNPDTGNIVPYIEKQSGTDTVTFIEPEEGGYVPIRYSYVDMPWGAKYTVPAYKHVIIDGVDEIFDDTNRYLVYGVNQDGEKAWYSYDYDKDSLQLFDDVAYQGEQNYITELEDQDAALRTEADYQQNRYTTDMGRRLMIILVMTLIIIILLNAV
;
A
#
# COMPACT_ATOMS: atom_id res chain seq x y z
N ALA A 1 25.24 -39.34 -22.25
CA ALA A 1 24.26 -39.96 -21.40
C ALA A 1 23.43 -38.82 -20.84
N SER A 2 22.26 -38.60 -21.38
CA SER A 2 21.25 -37.70 -20.86
C SER A 2 20.76 -38.32 -19.57
N ALA A 3 20.87 -37.58 -18.45
CA ALA A 3 20.04 -37.84 -17.29
C ALA A 3 18.63 -37.40 -17.72
N GLU A 4 17.76 -38.33 -18.00
CA GLU A 4 16.33 -38.14 -18.03
C GLU A 4 15.95 -37.84 -16.57
N ASP A 5 15.46 -36.63 -16.31
CA ASP A 5 14.76 -36.30 -15.09
C ASP A 5 13.58 -37.25 -15.03
N GLU A 6 13.65 -38.27 -14.17
CA GLU A 6 12.51 -39.06 -13.80
C GLU A 6 11.58 -38.09 -13.05
N GLU A 7 10.56 -37.56 -13.76
CA GLU A 7 9.41 -36.93 -13.15
C GLU A 7 8.75 -38.02 -12.28
N GLU A 8 9.12 -38.05 -10.98
CA GLU A 8 8.33 -38.78 -10.00
C GLU A 8 6.94 -38.16 -10.06
N GLU A 9 5.96 -38.89 -10.58
CA GLU A 9 4.54 -38.53 -10.47
C GLU A 9 4.21 -38.47 -8.97
N GLU A 10 4.34 -37.26 -8.38
CA GLU A 10 3.82 -37.01 -7.05
C GLU A 10 2.31 -37.26 -7.08
N ASP A 11 1.85 -38.20 -6.27
CA ASP A 11 0.42 -38.48 -6.11
C ASP A 11 -0.29 -37.18 -5.64
N ASP A 12 -1.42 -36.84 -6.25
CA ASP A 12 -2.20 -35.64 -5.89
C ASP A 12 -2.54 -35.57 -4.39
N ALA A 13 -2.54 -36.69 -3.69
CA ALA A 13 -2.72 -36.78 -2.25
C ALA A 13 -1.60 -36.11 -1.44
N ASP A 14 -0.38 -35.98 -1.99
CA ASP A 14 0.79 -35.43 -1.30
C ASP A 14 1.05 -33.94 -1.58
N ARG A 15 0.18 -33.28 -2.35
CA ARG A 15 0.35 -31.87 -2.75
C ARG A 15 -0.33 -30.94 -1.78
N ALA A 16 0.38 -29.89 -1.33
CA ALA A 16 -0.23 -28.79 -0.57
C ALA A 16 -1.10 -27.94 -1.50
N THR A 17 -2.14 -27.34 -0.93
CA THR A 17 -3.20 -26.71 -1.71
C THR A 17 -3.56 -25.34 -1.17
N TRP A 18 -3.71 -24.36 -2.06
CA TRP A 18 -4.22 -23.03 -1.74
C TRP A 18 -5.39 -22.68 -2.66
N VAL A 19 -6.28 -21.83 -2.19
CA VAL A 19 -7.35 -21.25 -3.01
C VAL A 19 -7.04 -19.78 -3.25
N ILE A 20 -6.82 -19.42 -4.52
CA ILE A 20 -6.51 -18.08 -4.97
C ILE A 20 -7.63 -17.66 -5.92
N ASP A 21 -8.34 -16.58 -5.57
CA ASP A 21 -9.44 -16.04 -6.37
C ASP A 21 -10.47 -17.12 -6.78
N GLY A 22 -10.84 -17.99 -5.82
CA GLY A 22 -11.80 -19.07 -6.02
C GLY A 22 -11.30 -20.26 -6.86
N ARG A 23 -10.02 -20.28 -7.22
CA ARG A 23 -9.39 -21.41 -7.94
C ARG A 23 -8.43 -22.15 -7.03
N THR A 24 -8.36 -23.45 -7.21
CA THR A 24 -7.45 -24.31 -6.48
C THR A 24 -6.08 -24.33 -7.16
N PHE A 25 -5.06 -24.15 -6.36
CA PHE A 25 -3.65 -24.28 -6.74
C PHE A 25 -3.01 -25.38 -5.91
N LEU A 26 -2.16 -26.17 -6.55
CA LEU A 26 -1.46 -27.27 -5.92
C LEU A 26 0.06 -27.06 -6.08
N THR A 27 0.82 -27.55 -5.12
CA THR A 27 2.28 -27.61 -5.27
C THR A 27 2.65 -28.56 -6.43
N HIS A 28 3.70 -28.18 -7.13
CA HIS A 28 4.29 -28.97 -8.20
C HIS A 28 5.79 -29.08 -8.02
N HIS A 29 6.41 -29.98 -8.75
CA HIS A 29 7.86 -30.04 -8.83
C HIS A 29 8.43 -28.65 -9.17
N ILE A 30 9.25 -28.12 -8.26
CA ILE A 30 9.79 -26.77 -8.38
C ILE A 30 11.04 -26.77 -9.25
N PRO A 31 11.09 -26.03 -10.37
CA PRO A 31 12.30 -25.82 -11.13
C PRO A 31 13.36 -25.11 -10.28
N GLY A 32 14.63 -25.39 -10.51
CA GLY A 32 15.72 -24.70 -9.81
C GLY A 32 15.78 -23.20 -10.16
N MET A 33 16.22 -22.40 -9.21
CA MET A 33 16.43 -20.96 -9.36
C MET A 33 17.80 -20.59 -8.80
N ASP A 34 18.53 -19.72 -9.49
CA ASP A 34 19.85 -19.27 -9.04
C ASP A 34 19.74 -18.54 -7.68
N GLY A 35 20.63 -18.88 -6.75
CA GLY A 35 20.64 -18.30 -5.42
C GLY A 35 19.69 -18.98 -4.41
N TYR A 36 18.99 -20.04 -4.83
CA TYR A 36 18.10 -20.82 -3.97
C TYR A 36 18.53 -22.29 -3.94
N ASP A 37 18.46 -22.88 -2.77
CA ASP A 37 18.70 -24.31 -2.53
C ASP A 37 17.36 -25.05 -2.40
N ALA A 38 17.28 -26.25 -3.00
CA ALA A 38 16.09 -27.07 -2.91
C ALA A 38 16.10 -27.88 -1.61
N GLU A 39 15.03 -27.78 -0.83
CA GLU A 39 14.83 -28.57 0.38
C GLU A 39 13.38 -29.08 0.51
N LYS A 40 13.13 -29.95 1.46
CA LYS A 40 11.78 -30.43 1.78
C LYS A 40 11.37 -29.91 3.14
N ILE A 41 10.21 -29.27 3.20
CA ILE A 41 9.60 -28.81 4.45
C ILE A 41 8.19 -29.35 4.58
N GLU A 42 7.68 -29.40 5.81
CA GLU A 42 6.30 -29.78 6.05
C GLU A 42 5.37 -28.60 5.81
N ILE A 43 4.45 -28.74 4.85
CA ILE A 43 3.39 -27.78 4.56
C ILE A 43 2.05 -28.52 4.58
N GLN A 44 1.11 -28.07 5.42
CA GLN A 44 -0.22 -28.69 5.55
C GLN A 44 -0.17 -30.19 5.85
N GLY A 45 0.85 -30.62 6.64
CA GLY A 45 1.07 -32.04 6.97
C GLY A 45 1.69 -32.87 5.85
N LYS A 46 2.21 -32.26 4.80
CA LYS A 46 2.79 -32.90 3.63
C LYS A 46 4.24 -32.47 3.42
N GLN A 47 5.07 -33.37 2.90
CA GLN A 47 6.48 -33.07 2.58
C GLN A 47 6.58 -32.41 1.19
N VAL A 48 6.67 -31.09 1.18
CA VAL A 48 6.71 -30.29 -0.04
C VAL A 48 8.14 -29.88 -0.34
N ARG A 49 8.53 -30.01 -1.61
CA ARG A 49 9.81 -29.48 -2.09
C ARG A 49 9.67 -27.98 -2.34
N VAL A 50 10.54 -27.22 -1.69
CA VAL A 50 10.61 -25.75 -1.80
C VAL A 50 12.01 -25.33 -2.24
N LEU A 51 12.15 -24.09 -2.68
CA LEU A 51 13.44 -23.43 -2.83
C LEU A 51 13.61 -22.44 -1.67
N HIS A 52 14.75 -22.47 -1.02
CA HIS A 52 15.08 -21.62 0.10
C HIS A 52 16.35 -20.80 -0.20
N ASN A 53 16.27 -19.50 -0.01
CA ASN A 53 17.40 -18.61 -0.03
C ASN A 53 17.85 -18.33 1.41
N ALA A 54 19.00 -18.88 1.82
CA ALA A 54 19.49 -18.78 3.18
C ALA A 54 19.92 -17.36 3.60
N VAL A 55 20.13 -16.44 2.68
CA VAL A 55 20.51 -15.05 2.98
C VAL A 55 19.27 -14.22 3.28
N THR A 56 18.26 -14.35 2.44
CA THR A 56 17.01 -13.57 2.56
C THR A 56 15.95 -14.25 3.41
N ASP A 57 16.17 -15.53 3.74
CA ASP A 57 15.20 -16.40 4.44
C ASP A 57 13.85 -16.50 3.69
N VAL A 58 13.92 -16.46 2.36
CA VAL A 58 12.74 -16.56 1.49
C VAL A 58 12.55 -17.99 1.04
N TYR A 59 11.36 -18.51 1.26
CA TYR A 59 10.92 -19.83 0.78
C TYR A 59 10.02 -19.66 -0.45
N LEU A 60 10.32 -20.38 -1.52
CA LEU A 60 9.49 -20.38 -2.72
C LEU A 60 8.81 -21.74 -2.89
N VAL A 61 7.54 -21.69 -3.22
CA VAL A 61 6.76 -22.83 -3.70
C VAL A 61 6.39 -22.60 -5.16
N TYR A 62 6.34 -23.66 -5.94
CA TYR A 62 5.89 -23.60 -7.32
C TYR A 62 4.47 -24.17 -7.40
N LEU A 63 3.54 -23.35 -7.79
CA LEU A 63 2.14 -23.70 -7.82
C LEU A 63 1.62 -23.75 -9.24
N PHE A 64 0.67 -24.66 -9.47
CA PHE A 64 -0.08 -24.69 -10.71
C PHE A 64 -1.59 -24.73 -10.40
N SER A 65 -2.37 -24.14 -11.28
CA SER A 65 -3.82 -24.18 -11.18
C SER A 65 -4.33 -25.59 -11.50
N ASP A 66 -5.47 -25.96 -10.90
CA ASP A 66 -6.13 -27.27 -11.09
C ASP A 66 -6.36 -27.66 -12.54
N ASN A 67 -6.52 -26.69 -13.44
CA ASN A 67 -6.65 -26.91 -14.87
C ASN A 67 -5.31 -26.87 -15.64
N GLY A 68 -4.18 -26.71 -14.93
CA GLY A 68 -2.83 -26.68 -15.51
C GLY A 68 -2.52 -25.47 -16.40
N SER A 69 -3.41 -24.47 -16.47
CA SER A 69 -3.25 -23.31 -17.36
C SER A 69 -2.29 -22.25 -16.85
N TYR A 70 -2.01 -22.26 -15.56
CA TYR A 70 -1.13 -21.27 -14.93
C TYR A 70 -0.16 -21.96 -13.97
N ARG A 71 1.08 -21.55 -14.02
CA ARG A 71 2.17 -22.02 -13.14
C ARG A 71 3.06 -20.86 -12.82
N ASP A 72 3.40 -20.68 -11.52
CA ASP A 72 4.33 -19.63 -11.11
C ASP A 72 4.92 -19.91 -9.73
N TYR A 73 5.92 -19.11 -9.37
CA TYR A 73 6.51 -19.11 -8.05
C TYR A 73 5.71 -18.23 -7.11
N PHE A 74 5.61 -18.68 -5.86
CA PHE A 74 5.02 -17.92 -4.77
C PHE A 74 5.98 -17.95 -3.57
N VAL A 75 6.09 -16.83 -2.89
CA VAL A 75 6.78 -16.75 -1.60
C VAL A 75 5.86 -17.38 -0.56
N TYR A 76 6.37 -18.35 0.15
CA TYR A 76 5.68 -19.03 1.25
C TYR A 76 6.21 -18.49 2.58
N ASN A 77 5.32 -18.14 3.48
CA ASN A 77 5.65 -17.76 4.85
C ASN A 77 5.44 -18.99 5.76
N PRO A 78 6.50 -19.60 6.32
CA PRO A 78 6.37 -20.78 7.16
C PRO A 78 5.65 -20.52 8.49
N ASP A 79 5.67 -19.28 9.00
CA ASP A 79 5.05 -18.93 10.28
C ASP A 79 3.53 -18.80 10.16
N THR A 80 3.04 -18.25 9.05
CA THR A 80 1.60 -18.01 8.84
C THR A 80 0.96 -19.06 7.95
N GLY A 81 1.74 -19.78 7.13
CA GLY A 81 1.26 -20.68 6.09
C GLY A 81 0.70 -19.98 4.86
N ASN A 82 0.82 -18.66 4.81
CA ASN A 82 0.35 -17.85 3.70
C ASN A 82 1.33 -17.88 2.53
N ILE A 83 0.81 -17.49 1.35
CA ILE A 83 1.60 -17.32 0.15
C ILE A 83 1.33 -15.94 -0.45
N VAL A 84 2.34 -15.38 -1.10
CA VAL A 84 2.24 -14.17 -1.92
C VAL A 84 2.94 -14.43 -3.26
N PRO A 85 2.53 -13.79 -4.35
CA PRO A 85 3.23 -13.94 -5.63
C PRO A 85 4.70 -13.57 -5.47
N TYR A 86 5.58 -14.33 -6.12
CA TYR A 86 6.99 -13.97 -6.18
C TYR A 86 7.16 -12.77 -7.09
N ILE A 87 7.54 -11.65 -6.50
CA ILE A 87 7.78 -10.39 -7.20
C ILE A 87 9.11 -9.83 -6.73
N GLU A 88 9.98 -9.56 -7.67
CA GLU A 88 11.22 -8.83 -7.45
C GLU A 88 11.18 -7.47 -8.13
N LYS A 89 11.64 -6.44 -7.43
CA LYS A 89 11.76 -5.08 -7.93
C LYS A 89 13.10 -4.46 -7.52
N GLN A 90 13.56 -3.52 -8.33
CA GLN A 90 14.77 -2.75 -8.01
C GLN A 90 14.42 -1.52 -7.16
N SER A 91 15.18 -1.31 -6.09
CA SER A 91 15.16 -0.10 -5.27
C SER A 91 16.57 0.48 -5.20
N GLY A 92 16.88 1.45 -6.06
CA GLY A 92 18.27 1.90 -6.25
C GLY A 92 19.18 0.79 -6.78
N THR A 93 20.15 0.36 -5.98
CA THR A 93 21.07 -0.76 -6.30
C THR A 93 20.55 -2.10 -5.77
N ASP A 94 19.52 -2.10 -4.95
CA ASP A 94 19.04 -3.28 -4.25
C ASP A 94 17.94 -3.98 -5.04
N THR A 95 18.02 -5.31 -5.05
CA THR A 95 16.95 -6.18 -5.53
C THR A 95 16.10 -6.57 -4.32
N VAL A 96 14.82 -6.26 -4.36
CA VAL A 96 13.89 -6.47 -3.25
C VAL A 96 12.84 -7.49 -3.65
N THR A 97 12.70 -8.55 -2.86
CA THR A 97 11.62 -9.53 -2.98
C THR A 97 10.48 -9.15 -2.05
N PHE A 98 9.25 -9.11 -2.56
CA PHE A 98 8.07 -8.82 -1.75
C PHE A 98 7.71 -10.02 -0.88
N ILE A 99 7.50 -9.76 0.40
CA ILE A 99 7.15 -10.76 1.40
C ILE A 99 5.95 -10.30 2.24
N GLU A 100 5.35 -11.23 2.97
CA GLU A 100 4.35 -10.89 3.97
C GLU A 100 5.02 -10.21 5.18
N PRO A 101 4.48 -9.09 5.71
CA PRO A 101 5.07 -8.43 6.87
C PRO A 101 4.92 -9.26 8.14
N GLU A 102 5.97 -9.32 8.94
CA GLU A 102 5.99 -10.00 10.24
C GLU A 102 5.17 -9.26 11.29
N GLU A 103 5.22 -7.92 11.25
CA GLU A 103 4.41 -7.02 12.08
C GLU A 103 3.98 -5.82 11.26
N GLY A 104 2.75 -5.36 11.44
CA GLY A 104 2.22 -4.25 10.66
C GLY A 104 1.63 -3.14 11.51
N GLY A 105 2.20 -1.93 11.42
CA GLY A 105 1.57 -0.70 11.86
C GLY A 105 0.70 -0.07 10.77
N TYR A 106 0.54 -0.74 9.62
CA TYR A 106 -0.16 -0.20 8.46
C TYR A 106 -1.42 -0.99 8.15
N VAL A 107 -2.44 -0.30 7.65
CA VAL A 107 -3.70 -0.94 7.29
C VAL A 107 -3.55 -1.69 5.97
N PRO A 108 -3.85 -3.00 5.94
CA PRO A 108 -3.79 -3.76 4.72
C PRO A 108 -4.87 -3.30 3.74
N ILE A 109 -4.47 -3.10 2.50
CA ILE A 109 -5.37 -2.89 1.37
C ILE A 109 -5.12 -3.98 0.35
N ARG A 110 -6.16 -4.35 -0.37
CA ARG A 110 -6.01 -5.31 -1.45
C ARG A 110 -5.77 -4.57 -2.75
N TYR A 111 -4.65 -4.85 -3.38
CA TYR A 111 -4.32 -4.32 -4.67
C TYR A 111 -3.97 -5.43 -5.65
N SER A 112 -4.42 -5.28 -6.89
CA SER A 112 -4.19 -6.28 -7.93
C SER A 112 -2.97 -5.92 -8.74
N TYR A 113 -1.95 -6.74 -8.64
CA TYR A 113 -0.71 -6.53 -9.37
C TYR A 113 -0.53 -7.40 -10.58
N VAL A 114 -1.03 -8.63 -10.51
CA VAL A 114 -0.76 -9.65 -11.51
C VAL A 114 -2.03 -9.98 -12.23
N ASP A 115 -2.04 -9.72 -13.53
CA ASP A 115 -3.10 -10.20 -14.40
C ASP A 115 -2.93 -11.70 -14.60
N MET A 116 -3.89 -12.45 -14.10
CA MET A 116 -3.91 -13.90 -14.31
C MET A 116 -4.38 -14.25 -15.72
N PRO A 117 -3.90 -15.34 -16.31
CA PRO A 117 -4.27 -15.73 -17.69
C PRO A 117 -5.77 -15.90 -17.94
N TRP A 118 -6.55 -16.08 -16.88
CA TRP A 118 -8.02 -16.19 -16.96
C TRP A 118 -8.75 -14.86 -16.73
N GLY A 119 -8.04 -13.72 -16.73
CA GLY A 119 -8.60 -12.38 -16.58
C GLY A 119 -8.87 -11.93 -15.14
N ALA A 120 -8.60 -12.77 -14.15
CA ALA A 120 -8.59 -12.36 -12.75
C ALA A 120 -7.30 -11.62 -12.42
N LYS A 121 -7.36 -10.82 -11.36
CA LYS A 121 -6.18 -10.13 -10.83
C LYS A 121 -5.79 -10.72 -9.48
N TYR A 122 -4.56 -11.16 -9.34
CA TYR A 122 -4.06 -11.63 -8.06
C TYR A 122 -3.73 -10.44 -7.16
N THR A 123 -4.23 -10.49 -5.93
CA THR A 123 -4.04 -9.41 -4.97
C THR A 123 -2.75 -9.63 -4.18
N VAL A 124 -1.83 -8.70 -4.32
CA VAL A 124 -0.61 -8.67 -3.51
C VAL A 124 -0.89 -7.93 -2.22
N PRO A 125 -0.32 -8.35 -1.07
CA PRO A 125 -0.39 -7.58 0.14
C PRO A 125 0.21 -6.18 -0.08
N ALA A 126 -0.65 -5.18 -0.02
CA ALA A 126 -0.27 -3.79 -0.07
C ALA A 126 -0.91 -3.06 1.11
N TYR A 127 -0.28 -2.02 1.58
CA TYR A 127 -0.64 -1.33 2.81
C TYR A 127 -0.72 0.16 2.57
N LYS A 128 -1.55 0.84 3.34
CA LYS A 128 -1.57 2.30 3.42
C LYS A 128 -1.17 2.74 4.81
N HIS A 129 -0.44 3.83 4.87
CA HIS A 129 -0.22 4.53 6.10
C HIS A 129 -1.54 5.19 6.53
N VAL A 130 -2.07 4.80 7.68
CA VAL A 130 -3.23 5.44 8.29
C VAL A 130 -2.73 6.16 9.53
N ILE A 131 -2.83 7.48 9.55
CA ILE A 131 -2.66 8.25 10.77
C ILE A 131 -3.87 7.96 11.65
N ILE A 132 -3.67 7.19 12.72
CA ILE A 132 -4.71 6.86 13.69
C ILE A 132 -4.84 8.04 14.65
N ASP A 133 -5.52 9.08 14.24
CA ASP A 133 -6.22 10.03 15.10
C ASP A 133 -7.34 10.66 14.28
N GLY A 134 -8.36 9.87 14.11
CA GLY A 134 -9.76 10.28 14.03
C GLY A 134 -10.12 11.37 13.04
N VAL A 135 -9.56 11.47 11.88
CA VAL A 135 -10.18 12.07 10.68
C VAL A 135 -9.16 12.06 9.54
N ASP A 136 -9.65 11.58 8.41
CA ASP A 136 -9.06 11.53 7.10
C ASP A 136 -8.18 10.30 6.82
N GLU A 137 -8.90 9.26 6.36
CA GLU A 137 -8.34 8.39 5.35
C GLU A 137 -7.84 9.30 4.22
N ILE A 138 -6.56 9.63 4.22
CA ILE A 138 -5.94 10.21 3.04
C ILE A 138 -5.89 9.07 2.03
N PHE A 139 -7.01 8.85 1.37
CA PHE A 139 -7.04 8.20 0.08
C PHE A 139 -6.36 9.16 -0.88
N ASP A 140 -5.05 9.15 -0.83
CA ASP A 140 -4.30 9.72 -1.89
C ASP A 140 -4.68 8.95 -3.17
N ASP A 141 -5.23 9.64 -4.16
CA ASP A 141 -5.52 9.11 -5.50
C ASP A 141 -4.25 8.68 -6.23
N THR A 142 -3.12 8.70 -5.54
CA THR A 142 -1.85 8.22 -6.08
C THR A 142 -1.84 6.70 -6.02
N ASN A 143 -1.42 6.06 -7.12
CA ASN A 143 -1.20 4.62 -7.23
C ASN A 143 0.07 4.20 -6.45
N ARG A 144 0.27 4.75 -5.25
CA ARG A 144 1.36 4.46 -4.35
C ARG A 144 0.89 3.60 -3.18
N TYR A 145 1.65 2.55 -2.91
CA TYR A 145 1.34 1.59 -1.86
C TYR A 145 2.60 1.29 -1.06
N LEU A 146 2.41 0.94 0.21
CA LEU A 146 3.47 0.37 0.99
C LEU A 146 3.49 -1.13 0.75
N VAL A 147 4.67 -1.67 0.51
CA VAL A 147 4.93 -3.10 0.39
C VAL A 147 6.05 -3.46 1.36
N TYR A 148 6.00 -4.65 1.93
CA TYR A 148 7.06 -5.16 2.78
C TYR A 148 7.96 -6.05 1.95
N GLY A 149 9.26 -5.88 2.05
CA GLY A 149 10.20 -6.61 1.22
C GLY A 149 11.51 -6.90 1.93
N VAL A 150 12.25 -7.86 1.39
CA VAL A 150 13.60 -8.22 1.81
C VAL A 150 14.57 -7.96 0.65
N ASN A 151 15.69 -7.28 0.93
CA ASN A 151 16.72 -7.05 -0.07
C ASN A 151 17.64 -8.27 -0.21
N GLN A 152 18.56 -8.25 -1.19
CA GLN A 152 19.51 -9.33 -1.46
C GLN A 152 20.47 -9.62 -0.29
N ASP A 153 20.61 -8.71 0.66
CA ASP A 153 21.46 -8.85 1.85
C ASP A 153 20.69 -9.40 3.07
N GLY A 154 19.37 -9.66 2.91
CA GLY A 154 18.48 -10.18 3.95
C GLY A 154 17.89 -9.10 4.86
N GLU A 155 18.04 -7.83 4.52
CA GLU A 155 17.45 -6.74 5.30
C GLU A 155 15.98 -6.57 4.91
N LYS A 156 15.09 -6.64 5.89
CA LYS A 156 13.64 -6.48 5.73
C LYS A 156 13.23 -5.04 6.03
N ALA A 157 12.43 -4.46 5.14
CA ALA A 157 11.96 -3.09 5.30
C ALA A 157 10.64 -2.83 4.57
N TRP A 158 10.02 -1.70 4.92
CA TRP A 158 8.91 -1.15 4.17
C TRP A 158 9.41 -0.34 2.98
N TYR A 159 8.71 -0.46 1.86
CA TYR A 159 8.99 0.26 0.63
C TYR A 159 7.74 0.95 0.13
N SER A 160 7.89 2.14 -0.44
CA SER A 160 6.86 2.81 -1.22
C SER A 160 6.96 2.36 -2.68
N TYR A 161 5.91 1.75 -3.19
CA TYR A 161 5.81 1.31 -4.57
C TYR A 161 4.86 2.21 -5.34
N ASP A 162 5.37 2.84 -6.40
CA ASP A 162 4.59 3.64 -7.35
C ASP A 162 4.27 2.75 -8.56
N TYR A 163 3.01 2.32 -8.64
CA TYR A 163 2.56 1.38 -9.67
C TYR A 163 2.65 1.97 -11.09
N ASP A 164 2.32 3.27 -11.25
CA ASP A 164 2.31 3.91 -12.57
C ASP A 164 3.72 4.06 -13.15
N LYS A 165 4.70 4.22 -12.29
CA LYS A 165 6.11 4.38 -12.67
C LYS A 165 6.90 3.08 -12.56
N ASP A 166 6.28 2.03 -12.03
CA ASP A 166 6.96 0.77 -11.67
C ASP A 166 8.25 1.00 -10.88
N SER A 167 8.18 1.89 -9.88
CA SER A 167 9.35 2.28 -9.09
C SER A 167 9.16 1.97 -7.61
N LEU A 168 10.23 1.45 -7.01
CA LEU A 168 10.30 1.08 -5.60
C LEU A 168 11.32 1.95 -4.88
N GLN A 169 10.96 2.47 -3.70
CA GLN A 169 11.82 3.28 -2.86
C GLN A 169 11.70 2.84 -1.41
N LEU A 170 12.82 2.83 -0.69
CA LEU A 170 12.79 2.59 0.75
C LEU A 170 11.87 3.63 1.42
N PHE A 171 10.95 3.16 2.24
CA PHE A 171 10.02 4.02 2.94
C PHE A 171 10.64 4.49 4.26
N ASP A 172 10.79 5.79 4.40
CA ASP A 172 11.25 6.43 5.64
C ASP A 172 10.03 6.99 6.39
N ASP A 173 9.56 6.24 7.37
CA ASP A 173 8.40 6.62 8.18
C ASP A 173 8.62 7.93 8.95
N VAL A 174 9.84 8.20 9.42
CA VAL A 174 10.17 9.41 10.16
C VAL A 174 10.11 10.63 9.25
N ALA A 175 10.67 10.52 8.04
CA ALA A 175 10.63 11.60 7.06
C ALA A 175 9.19 11.86 6.60
N TYR A 176 8.42 10.81 6.37
CA TYR A 176 7.02 10.91 5.99
C TYR A 176 6.16 11.57 7.07
N GLN A 177 6.30 11.18 8.34
CA GLN A 177 5.59 11.81 9.45
C GLN A 177 6.01 13.28 9.63
N GLY A 178 7.29 13.60 9.44
CA GLY A 178 7.78 14.97 9.44
C GLY A 178 7.12 15.83 8.37
N GLU A 179 6.99 15.31 7.15
CA GLU A 179 6.31 16.00 6.05
C GLU A 179 4.83 16.20 6.32
N GLN A 180 4.13 15.19 6.83
CA GLN A 180 2.70 15.29 7.20
C GLN A 180 2.45 16.29 8.32
N ASN A 181 3.29 16.32 9.35
CA ASN A 181 3.20 17.31 10.43
C ASN A 181 3.39 18.73 9.89
N TYR A 182 4.32 18.93 8.95
CA TYR A 182 4.53 20.23 8.32
C TYR A 182 3.34 20.67 7.48
N ILE A 183 2.73 19.76 6.72
CA ILE A 183 1.51 20.02 5.95
C ILE A 183 0.37 20.43 6.88
N THR A 184 0.15 19.68 7.97
CA THR A 184 -0.88 19.99 8.96
C THR A 184 -0.66 21.38 9.58
N GLU A 185 0.59 21.73 9.91
CA GLU A 185 0.90 23.05 10.44
C GLU A 185 0.59 24.17 9.43
N LEU A 186 0.87 23.95 8.14
CA LEU A 186 0.52 24.91 7.08
C LEU A 186 -0.99 25.07 6.91
N GLU A 187 -1.75 23.99 6.98
CA GLU A 187 -3.21 24.01 6.90
C GLU A 187 -3.83 24.74 8.07
N ASP A 188 -3.33 24.52 9.29
CA ASP A 188 -3.76 25.25 10.50
C ASP A 188 -3.45 26.75 10.39
N GLN A 189 -2.29 27.11 9.85
CA GLN A 189 -1.94 28.52 9.60
C GLN A 189 -2.88 29.16 8.58
N ASP A 190 -3.19 28.47 7.47
CA ASP A 190 -4.13 28.96 6.45
C ASP A 190 -5.53 29.13 7.02
N ALA A 191 -6.02 28.17 7.83
CA ALA A 191 -7.30 28.27 8.50
C ALA A 191 -7.36 29.45 9.49
N ALA A 192 -6.28 29.70 10.24
CA ALA A 192 -6.19 30.84 11.12
C ALA A 192 -6.22 32.18 10.35
N LEU A 193 -5.49 32.26 9.25
CA LEU A 193 -5.48 33.45 8.38
C LEU A 193 -6.86 33.71 7.74
N ARG A 194 -7.56 32.68 7.31
CA ARG A 194 -8.95 32.82 6.80
C ARG A 194 -9.91 33.33 7.88
N THR A 195 -9.80 32.78 9.09
CA THR A 195 -10.61 33.23 10.22
C THR A 195 -10.36 34.70 10.56
N GLU A 196 -9.09 35.13 10.56
CA GLU A 196 -8.70 36.53 10.76
C GLU A 196 -9.25 37.43 9.64
N ALA A 197 -9.14 37.01 8.37
CA ALA A 197 -9.67 37.76 7.22
C ALA A 197 -11.18 37.93 7.31
N ASP A 198 -11.92 36.87 7.66
CA ASP A 198 -13.38 36.91 7.83
C ASP A 198 -13.76 37.83 9.00
N TYR A 199 -13.01 37.80 10.09
CA TYR A 199 -13.22 38.71 11.22
C TYR A 199 -13.01 40.19 10.80
N GLN A 200 -11.96 40.47 10.07
CA GLN A 200 -11.67 41.82 9.58
C GLN A 200 -12.75 42.30 8.60
N GLN A 201 -13.19 41.44 7.72
CA GLN A 201 -14.28 41.76 6.75
C GLN A 201 -15.60 42.02 7.46
N ASN A 202 -15.96 41.19 8.43
CA ASN A 202 -17.17 41.38 9.23
C ASN A 202 -17.12 42.68 10.02
N ARG A 203 -15.98 43.02 10.62
CA ARG A 203 -15.77 44.28 11.31
C ARG A 203 -15.94 45.47 10.38
N TYR A 204 -15.34 45.40 9.19
CA TYR A 204 -15.45 46.46 8.19
C TYR A 204 -16.90 46.67 7.72
N THR A 205 -17.61 45.61 7.40
CA THR A 205 -19.02 45.68 6.97
C THR A 205 -19.93 46.22 8.08
N THR A 206 -19.69 45.83 9.33
CA THR A 206 -20.42 46.33 10.49
C THR A 206 -20.19 47.84 10.71
N ASP A 207 -18.94 48.28 10.65
CA ASP A 207 -18.59 49.70 10.81
C ASP A 207 -19.12 50.54 9.63
N MET A 208 -19.12 50.00 8.44
CA MET A 208 -19.66 50.67 7.25
C MET A 208 -21.20 50.80 7.35
N GLY A 209 -21.87 49.74 7.78
CA GLY A 209 -23.29 49.74 8.04
C GLY A 209 -23.71 50.78 9.08
N ARG A 210 -22.93 50.86 10.20
CA ARG A 210 -23.13 51.86 11.25
C ARG A 210 -22.97 53.29 10.79
N ARG A 211 -21.94 53.57 9.95
CA ARG A 211 -21.75 54.91 9.33
C ARG A 211 -22.86 55.28 8.40
N LEU A 212 -23.32 54.36 7.54
CA LEU A 212 -24.42 54.58 6.64
C LEU A 212 -25.73 54.89 7.40
N MET A 213 -26.00 54.17 8.49
CA MET A 213 -27.15 54.45 9.37
C MET A 213 -27.09 55.87 9.96
N ILE A 214 -25.93 56.30 10.46
CA ILE A 214 -25.75 57.64 11.02
C ILE A 214 -26.04 58.69 9.93
N ILE A 215 -25.51 58.55 8.72
CA ILE A 215 -25.72 59.45 7.60
C ILE A 215 -27.20 59.54 7.24
N LEU A 216 -27.88 58.40 7.18
CA LEU A 216 -29.30 58.31 6.85
C LEU A 216 -30.19 59.02 7.92
N VAL A 217 -29.90 58.81 9.20
CA VAL A 217 -30.60 59.50 10.28
C VAL A 217 -30.35 61.02 10.23
N MET A 218 -29.11 61.43 10.02
CA MET A 218 -28.78 62.85 9.91
C MET A 218 -29.51 63.53 8.72
N THR A 219 -29.54 62.82 7.58
CA THR A 219 -30.28 63.29 6.39
C THR A 219 -31.76 63.45 6.65
N LEU A 220 -32.36 62.49 7.35
CA LEU A 220 -33.79 62.51 7.73
C LEU A 220 -34.08 63.71 8.65
N ILE A 221 -33.24 63.99 9.65
CA ILE A 221 -33.38 65.15 10.54
C ILE A 221 -33.31 66.44 9.76
N ILE A 222 -32.39 66.59 8.81
CA ILE A 222 -32.26 67.78 7.95
C ILE A 222 -33.55 67.98 7.15
N ILE A 223 -34.09 66.93 6.52
CA ILE A 223 -35.35 67.01 5.76
C ILE A 223 -36.52 67.47 6.65
N ILE A 224 -36.63 66.93 7.87
CA ILE A 224 -37.70 67.32 8.81
C ILE A 224 -37.54 68.79 9.19
N LEU A 225 -36.34 69.26 9.45
CA LEU A 225 -36.10 70.65 9.81
C LEU A 225 -36.39 71.63 8.63
N LEU A 226 -36.10 71.22 7.42
CA LEU A 226 -36.41 72.02 6.21
C LEU A 226 -37.90 72.11 5.89
N ASN A 227 -38.71 71.14 6.30
CA ASN A 227 -40.17 71.15 6.13
C ASN A 227 -40.93 71.80 7.30
N ALA A 228 -40.24 72.12 8.40
CA ALA A 228 -40.80 72.78 9.60
C ALA A 228 -40.64 74.31 9.58
N VAL A 229 -39.97 74.87 8.60
CA VAL A 229 -39.81 76.29 8.33
C VAL A 229 -40.73 76.72 7.21
#